data_fe77da3dc5a973cf4479cf0c0eb0b06e
#
_entry.id   fe77da3dc5a973cf4479cf0c0eb0b06e
#
_cell.length_a   1.000
_cell.length_b   1.000
_cell.length_c   1.000
_cell.angle_alpha   90.00
_cell.angle_beta   90.00
_cell.angle_gamma   90.00
#
_symmetry.space_group_name_H-M   'P 1'
#
loop_
_entity.id
_entity.type
_entity.pdbx_description
1 polymer ?
#
loop_
_entity_poly.entity_id
_entity_poly.type
_entity_poly.pdbx_seq_one_letter_code
_entity_poly.pdbx_strand_id
1 'polypeptide(L)'
;MDLLLQQCEQDAQCHAAFPQIGDDWTNVLAQLERQPARVEYSLPDKSGPVMLEVHNGVFAEKIRTWMYGREQASRIPLIIHQAAHGNFGPFLREAIGPSIPDFIADGMYLSVTCAEDVPFIDQAEAAHLNAGNPFGNYRVFQQTRACSMWPQGKIPTDFREPVSSNIPVLIFSGNMDPVTPPQRGEEVARYLPNSRHVIIPQAGHGVEGLTEPECVDRIIMEFMEKGDAKNLDFSCVERMVPPPFVTEAGDQKSDE
;
A
#
# COMPACT_ATOMS: atom_id res chain seq x y z
N MET A 1 -7.24 -1.97 4.74
CA MET A 1 -7.06 -1.62 6.17
C MET A 1 -7.78 -2.63 7.05
N ASP A 2 -9.06 -2.86 6.86
CA ASP A 2 -9.87 -3.77 7.70
C ASP A 2 -9.27 -5.16 7.85
N LEU A 3 -8.76 -5.73 6.75
CA LEU A 3 -8.07 -7.03 6.79
C LEU A 3 -6.81 -7.01 7.68
N LEU A 4 -6.04 -5.91 7.67
CA LEU A 4 -4.84 -5.78 8.50
C LEU A 4 -5.20 -5.67 9.98
N LEU A 5 -6.21 -4.86 10.31
CA LEU A 5 -6.69 -4.73 11.68
C LEU A 5 -7.26 -6.06 12.18
N GLN A 6 -8.06 -6.74 11.36
CA GLN A 6 -8.59 -8.06 11.67
C GLN A 6 -7.49 -9.11 11.90
N GLN A 7 -6.40 -9.06 11.11
CA GLN A 7 -5.25 -9.94 11.35
C GLN A 7 -4.58 -9.66 12.70
N CYS A 8 -4.42 -8.38 13.08
CA CYS A 8 -3.90 -8.01 14.39
C CYS A 8 -4.82 -8.49 15.53
N GLU A 9 -6.13 -8.35 15.38
CA GLU A 9 -7.11 -8.83 16.35
C GLU A 9 -7.08 -10.36 16.53
N GLN A 10 -6.77 -11.10 15.46
CA GLN A 10 -6.67 -12.57 15.48
C GLN A 10 -5.29 -13.07 15.91
N ASP A 11 -4.26 -12.25 15.81
CA ASP A 11 -2.92 -12.58 16.30
C ASP A 11 -2.83 -12.36 17.81
N ALA A 12 -2.47 -13.40 18.56
CA ALA A 12 -2.48 -13.36 20.03
C ALA A 12 -1.54 -12.30 20.63
N GLN A 13 -0.40 -12.04 20.00
CA GLN A 13 0.58 -11.05 20.48
C GLN A 13 0.15 -9.63 20.12
N CYS A 14 -0.31 -9.42 18.89
CA CYS A 14 -0.82 -8.13 18.43
C CYS A 14 -2.05 -7.71 19.23
N HIS A 15 -3.04 -8.61 19.40
CA HIS A 15 -4.23 -8.34 20.19
C HIS A 15 -3.91 -8.04 21.65
N ALA A 16 -2.97 -8.77 22.27
CA ALA A 16 -2.56 -8.50 23.65
C ALA A 16 -1.88 -7.12 23.79
N ALA A 17 -1.10 -6.70 22.79
CA ALA A 17 -0.47 -5.38 22.79
C ALA A 17 -1.42 -4.24 22.43
N PHE A 18 -2.38 -4.48 21.52
CA PHE A 18 -3.27 -3.46 20.95
C PHE A 18 -4.74 -3.93 20.95
N PRO A 19 -5.36 -4.13 22.11
CA PRO A 19 -6.69 -4.76 22.20
C PRO A 19 -7.83 -3.94 21.59
N GLN A 20 -7.60 -2.67 21.28
CA GLN A 20 -8.58 -1.74 20.73
C GLN A 20 -8.07 -1.09 19.42
N ILE A 21 -7.33 -1.83 18.63
CA ILE A 21 -6.65 -1.27 17.44
C ILE A 21 -7.61 -0.65 16.42
N GLY A 22 -8.80 -1.19 16.26
CA GLY A 22 -9.85 -0.62 15.41
C GLY A 22 -10.34 0.74 15.91
N ASP A 23 -10.53 0.87 17.24
CA ASP A 23 -10.89 2.13 17.87
C ASP A 23 -9.74 3.14 17.80
N ASP A 24 -8.49 2.71 18.02
CA ASP A 24 -7.30 3.54 17.90
C ASP A 24 -7.19 4.14 16.50
N TRP A 25 -7.42 3.32 15.44
CA TRP A 25 -7.44 3.79 14.06
C TRP A 25 -8.50 4.88 13.83
N THR A 26 -9.71 4.65 14.27
CA THR A 26 -10.82 5.60 14.13
C THR A 26 -10.54 6.89 14.92
N ASN A 27 -10.03 6.75 16.14
CA ASN A 27 -9.76 7.86 17.04
C ASN A 27 -8.64 8.77 16.52
N VAL A 28 -7.52 8.21 16.04
CA VAL A 28 -6.41 9.01 15.52
C VAL A 28 -6.83 9.81 14.29
N LEU A 29 -7.60 9.22 13.38
CA LEU A 29 -8.12 9.94 12.22
C LEU A 29 -9.08 11.06 12.61
N ALA A 30 -10.00 10.81 13.54
CA ALA A 30 -10.92 11.81 14.05
C ALA A 30 -10.21 12.94 14.82
N GLN A 31 -9.10 12.66 15.51
CA GLN A 31 -8.26 13.67 16.15
C GLN A 31 -7.58 14.55 15.10
N LEU A 32 -6.94 13.94 14.13
CA LEU A 32 -6.21 14.65 13.07
C LEU A 32 -7.13 15.46 12.14
N GLU A 33 -8.38 15.04 11.96
CA GLU A 33 -9.39 15.79 11.22
C GLU A 33 -9.80 17.07 11.94
N ARG A 34 -9.91 17.01 13.28
CA ARG A 34 -10.21 18.21 14.09
C ARG A 34 -9.05 19.19 14.17
N GLN A 35 -7.84 18.67 14.30
CA GLN A 35 -6.62 19.47 14.43
C GLN A 35 -5.40 18.63 14.07
N PRO A 36 -4.52 19.11 13.17
CA PRO A 36 -3.23 18.49 12.91
C PRO A 36 -2.39 18.34 14.17
N ALA A 37 -1.69 17.22 14.29
CA ALA A 37 -0.77 17.02 15.40
C ALA A 37 0.52 17.82 15.16
N ARG A 38 0.96 18.58 16.17
CA ARG A 38 2.23 19.32 16.16
C ARG A 38 3.26 18.55 16.95
N VAL A 39 4.34 18.15 16.29
CA VAL A 39 5.36 17.28 16.85
C VAL A 39 6.73 17.91 16.67
N GLU A 40 7.46 18.08 17.77
CA GLU A 40 8.87 18.46 17.72
C GLU A 40 9.71 17.24 17.32
N TYR A 41 10.47 17.35 16.23
CA TYR A 41 11.22 16.24 15.66
C TYR A 41 12.61 16.67 15.20
N SER A 42 13.62 15.85 15.49
CA SER A 42 15.00 16.08 15.05
C SER A 42 15.23 15.42 13.69
N LEU A 43 15.46 16.22 12.67
CA LEU A 43 15.82 15.73 11.33
C LEU A 43 17.32 15.41 11.28
N PRO A 44 17.72 14.33 10.56
CA PRO A 44 19.13 13.91 10.49
C PRO A 44 20.09 14.98 9.94
N ASP A 45 19.60 15.84 9.05
CA ASP A 45 20.37 16.84 8.31
C ASP A 45 20.26 18.26 8.89
N LYS A 46 19.59 18.45 10.03
CA LYS A 46 19.37 19.76 10.65
C LYS A 46 19.94 19.86 12.07
N SER A 47 20.55 21.00 12.35
CA SER A 47 21.03 21.35 13.70
C SER A 47 19.84 21.81 14.56
N GLY A 48 19.21 20.89 15.24
CA GLY A 48 18.14 21.13 16.19
C GLY A 48 16.76 20.67 15.73
N PRO A 49 15.81 20.54 16.68
CA PRO A 49 14.48 20.07 16.39
C PRO A 49 13.68 21.08 15.56
N VAL A 50 12.79 20.56 14.73
CA VAL A 50 11.81 21.32 13.95
C VAL A 50 10.40 20.94 14.36
N MET A 51 9.47 21.87 14.26
CA MET A 51 8.05 21.59 14.48
C MET A 51 7.44 21.07 13.18
N LEU A 52 6.94 19.84 13.20
CA LEU A 52 6.24 19.22 12.10
C LEU A 52 4.75 19.15 12.37
N GLU A 53 3.94 19.25 11.32
CA GLU A 53 2.49 19.07 11.39
C GLU A 53 2.08 17.78 10.66
N VAL A 54 1.40 16.89 11.37
CA VAL A 54 0.83 15.67 10.82
C VAL A 54 -0.67 15.90 10.61
N HIS A 55 -1.06 15.98 9.34
CA HIS A 55 -2.45 16.11 8.91
C HIS A 55 -3.08 14.74 8.66
N ASN A 56 -4.40 14.62 8.80
CA ASN A 56 -5.18 13.40 8.55
C ASN A 56 -4.80 12.74 7.22
N GLY A 57 -4.90 13.47 6.10
CA GLY A 57 -4.61 12.91 4.78
C GLY A 57 -3.17 12.41 4.61
N VAL A 58 -2.19 13.10 5.21
CA VAL A 58 -0.79 12.66 5.19
C VAL A 58 -0.62 11.38 6.00
N PHE A 59 -1.21 11.32 7.19
CA PHE A 59 -1.17 10.15 8.06
C PHE A 59 -1.78 8.93 7.34
N ALA A 60 -3.02 9.07 6.87
CA ALA A 60 -3.74 8.01 6.17
C ALA A 60 -3.00 7.52 4.91
N GLU A 61 -2.47 8.43 4.08
CA GLU A 61 -1.75 8.07 2.85
C GLU A 61 -0.43 7.33 3.14
N LYS A 62 0.30 7.70 4.19
CA LYS A 62 1.50 6.98 4.61
C LYS A 62 1.15 5.58 5.11
N ILE A 63 0.14 5.43 5.95
CA ILE A 63 -0.35 4.12 6.39
C ILE A 63 -0.74 3.26 5.18
N ARG A 64 -1.46 3.82 4.18
CA ARG A 64 -1.81 3.11 2.94
C ARG A 64 -0.57 2.65 2.18
N THR A 65 0.43 3.52 2.07
CA THR A 65 1.68 3.19 1.35
C THR A 65 2.46 2.07 2.05
N TRP A 66 2.49 2.05 3.38
CA TRP A 66 3.18 1.00 4.14
C TRP A 66 2.48 -0.36 4.08
N MET A 67 1.23 -0.42 3.63
CA MET A 67 0.57 -1.69 3.33
C MET A 67 1.05 -2.36 2.03
N TYR A 68 1.91 -1.69 1.22
CA TYR A 68 2.45 -2.29 -0.01
C TYR A 68 3.32 -3.51 0.28
N GLY A 69 4.18 -3.45 1.29
CA GLY A 69 5.04 -4.55 1.74
C GLY A 69 4.66 -5.06 3.12
N ARG A 70 4.89 -6.33 3.39
CA ARG A 70 4.48 -6.95 4.66
C ARG A 70 5.37 -6.58 5.83
N GLU A 71 6.62 -6.22 5.58
CA GLU A 71 7.53 -5.75 6.63
C GLU A 71 7.04 -4.42 7.23
N GLN A 72 6.74 -3.43 6.39
CA GLN A 72 6.20 -2.15 6.83
C GLN A 72 4.79 -2.32 7.43
N ALA A 73 3.96 -3.16 6.82
CA ALA A 73 2.61 -3.42 7.31
C ALA A 73 2.59 -4.01 8.72
N SER A 74 3.60 -4.80 9.11
CA SER A 74 3.70 -5.38 10.45
C SER A 74 3.86 -4.34 11.57
N ARG A 75 4.33 -3.13 11.24
CA ARG A 75 4.54 -2.02 12.18
C ARG A 75 3.33 -1.10 12.32
N ILE A 76 2.36 -1.20 11.39
CA ILE A 76 1.21 -0.30 11.35
C ILE A 76 0.39 -0.31 12.65
N PRO A 77 0.06 -1.47 13.28
CA PRO A 77 -0.69 -1.46 14.53
C PRO A 77 0.00 -0.68 15.65
N LEU A 78 1.30 -0.86 15.82
CA LEU A 78 2.08 -0.09 16.80
C LEU A 78 2.02 1.43 16.51
N ILE A 79 2.20 1.82 15.24
CA ILE A 79 2.19 3.23 14.84
C ILE A 79 0.82 3.86 15.12
N ILE A 80 -0.26 3.16 14.77
CA ILE A 80 -1.64 3.63 15.01
C ILE A 80 -1.90 3.78 16.51
N HIS A 81 -1.58 2.75 17.29
CA HIS A 81 -1.77 2.76 18.73
C HIS A 81 -1.03 3.93 19.39
N GLN A 82 0.24 4.10 19.07
CA GLN A 82 1.05 5.20 19.61
C GLN A 82 0.50 6.57 19.21
N ALA A 83 0.11 6.75 17.94
CA ALA A 83 -0.45 8.00 17.43
C ALA A 83 -1.79 8.33 18.09
N ALA A 84 -2.68 7.34 18.30
CA ALA A 84 -3.96 7.52 18.99
C ALA A 84 -3.79 8.02 20.44
N HIS A 85 -2.65 7.67 21.07
CA HIS A 85 -2.25 8.12 22.40
C HIS A 85 -1.35 9.37 22.39
N GLY A 86 -1.27 10.07 21.24
CA GLY A 86 -0.54 11.34 21.10
C GLY A 86 0.95 11.22 20.81
N ASN A 87 1.48 9.99 20.70
CA ASN A 87 2.88 9.77 20.36
C ASN A 87 3.05 9.50 18.85
N PHE A 88 3.37 10.53 18.09
CA PHE A 88 3.65 10.44 16.63
C PHE A 88 5.11 10.14 16.31
N GLY A 89 5.97 9.89 17.29
CA GLY A 89 7.39 9.58 17.07
C GLY A 89 7.60 8.37 16.15
N PRO A 90 6.95 7.21 16.38
CA PRO A 90 7.05 6.06 15.48
C PRO A 90 6.59 6.37 14.05
N PHE A 91 5.49 7.10 13.88
CA PHE A 91 5.01 7.54 12.58
C PHE A 91 6.05 8.40 11.84
N LEU A 92 6.61 9.40 12.51
CA LEU A 92 7.58 10.31 11.89
C LEU A 92 8.89 9.60 11.53
N ARG A 93 9.35 8.65 12.33
CA ARG A 93 10.54 7.84 11.99
C ARG A 93 10.35 7.09 10.68
N GLU A 94 9.22 6.42 10.50
CA GLU A 94 8.93 5.70 9.26
C GLU A 94 8.64 6.67 8.09
N ALA A 95 8.00 7.80 8.34
CA ALA A 95 7.60 8.73 7.29
C ALA A 95 8.75 9.56 6.72
N ILE A 96 9.79 9.82 7.52
CA ILE A 96 10.91 10.72 7.19
C ILE A 96 12.22 9.93 7.04
N GLY A 97 12.29 8.72 7.58
CA GLY A 97 13.47 7.87 7.51
C GLY A 97 13.85 7.47 6.09
N PRO A 98 15.05 6.91 5.89
CA PRO A 98 15.56 6.48 4.57
C PRO A 98 14.80 5.29 3.97
N SER A 99 13.70 4.88 4.58
CA SER A 99 12.98 3.64 4.30
C SER A 99 12.13 3.62 3.03
N ILE A 100 11.97 4.76 2.34
CA ILE A 100 11.43 4.76 0.98
C ILE A 100 12.53 5.35 0.10
N PRO A 101 13.33 4.51 -0.60
CA PRO A 101 14.15 5.02 -1.68
C PRO A 101 13.25 5.76 -2.66
N ASP A 102 13.82 6.67 -3.45
CA ASP A 102 13.18 7.34 -4.59
C ASP A 102 12.74 6.29 -5.64
N PHE A 103 11.77 5.47 -5.23
CA PHE A 103 11.32 4.28 -5.98
C PHE A 103 10.48 4.69 -7.19
N ILE A 104 9.86 5.86 -7.09
CA ILE A 104 9.00 6.38 -8.16
C ILE A 104 9.70 7.58 -8.77
N ALA A 105 9.99 7.48 -10.07
CA ALA A 105 10.39 8.64 -10.86
C ALA A 105 9.16 9.55 -11.00
N ASP A 106 9.04 10.57 -10.14
CA ASP A 106 7.85 11.43 -10.04
C ASP A 106 7.40 11.99 -11.39
N GLY A 107 8.36 12.41 -12.24
CA GLY A 107 8.04 12.90 -13.57
C GLY A 107 7.38 11.84 -14.46
N MET A 108 7.84 10.59 -14.41
CA MET A 108 7.23 9.48 -15.14
C MET A 108 5.84 9.17 -14.55
N TYR A 109 5.74 9.05 -13.24
CA TYR A 109 4.49 8.79 -12.56
C TYR A 109 3.41 9.83 -12.90
N LEU A 110 3.73 11.12 -12.84
CA LEU A 110 2.80 12.18 -13.20
C LEU A 110 2.46 12.16 -14.70
N SER A 111 3.44 11.88 -15.58
CA SER A 111 3.18 11.81 -17.02
C SER A 111 2.18 10.70 -17.38
N VAL A 112 2.31 9.53 -16.75
CA VAL A 112 1.41 8.39 -16.93
C VAL A 112 0.04 8.70 -16.31
N THR A 113 -0.01 8.95 -15.01
CA THR A 113 -1.27 9.07 -14.29
C THR A 113 -2.10 10.29 -14.71
N CYS A 114 -1.46 11.39 -15.11
CA CYS A 114 -2.18 12.57 -15.61
C CYS A 114 -2.74 12.38 -17.02
N ALA A 115 -2.20 11.44 -17.81
CA ALA A 115 -2.74 11.12 -19.12
C ALA A 115 -3.75 9.97 -19.09
N GLU A 116 -3.49 8.95 -18.26
CA GLU A 116 -4.14 7.65 -18.34
C GLU A 116 -5.19 7.40 -17.25
N ASP A 117 -5.10 8.08 -16.09
CA ASP A 117 -5.99 7.86 -14.95
C ASP A 117 -6.87 9.08 -14.64
N VAL A 118 -6.24 10.21 -14.32
CA VAL A 118 -6.93 11.40 -13.78
C VAL A 118 -8.01 11.97 -14.71
N PRO A 119 -7.85 12.00 -16.05
CA PRO A 119 -8.89 12.50 -16.94
C PRO A 119 -10.20 11.70 -16.88
N PHE A 120 -10.16 10.48 -16.36
CA PHE A 120 -11.29 9.57 -16.26
C PHE A 120 -11.89 9.49 -14.86
N ILE A 121 -11.38 10.25 -13.89
CA ILE A 121 -11.96 10.31 -12.55
C ILE A 121 -13.16 11.24 -12.57
N ASP A 122 -14.35 10.66 -12.37
CA ASP A 122 -15.54 11.45 -12.03
C ASP A 122 -15.42 11.89 -10.55
N GLN A 123 -15.33 13.19 -10.32
CA GLN A 123 -15.12 13.75 -8.99
C GLN A 123 -16.32 13.53 -8.06
N ALA A 124 -17.55 13.51 -8.59
CA ALA A 124 -18.76 13.28 -7.81
C ALA A 124 -18.86 11.80 -7.41
N GLU A 125 -18.56 10.89 -8.33
CA GLU A 125 -18.48 9.46 -8.06
C GLU A 125 -17.37 9.14 -7.06
N ALA A 126 -16.17 9.71 -7.24
CA ALA A 126 -15.07 9.55 -6.31
C ALA A 126 -15.42 10.02 -4.90
N ALA A 127 -16.10 11.17 -4.75
CA ALA A 127 -16.56 11.67 -3.47
C ALA A 127 -17.62 10.74 -2.84
N HIS A 128 -18.51 10.17 -3.64
CA HIS A 128 -19.52 9.22 -3.18
C HIS A 128 -18.88 7.90 -2.71
N LEU A 129 -17.98 7.33 -3.49
CA LEU A 129 -17.30 6.07 -3.17
C LEU A 129 -16.38 6.20 -1.93
N ASN A 130 -15.81 7.37 -1.71
CA ASN A 130 -14.97 7.64 -0.56
C ASN A 130 -15.74 8.15 0.68
N ALA A 131 -17.05 8.34 0.58
CA ALA A 131 -17.86 8.72 1.73
C ALA A 131 -17.81 7.63 2.81
N GLY A 132 -17.29 8.00 4.00
CA GLY A 132 -17.06 7.05 5.10
C GLY A 132 -15.80 6.18 4.97
N ASN A 133 -15.03 6.31 3.89
CA ASN A 133 -13.74 5.67 3.77
C ASN A 133 -12.71 6.40 4.65
N PRO A 134 -12.00 5.71 5.57
CA PRO A 134 -11.02 6.34 6.46
C PRO A 134 -9.86 7.02 5.73
N PHE A 135 -9.56 6.65 4.48
CA PHE A 135 -8.56 7.33 3.65
C PHE A 135 -9.10 8.59 2.96
N GLY A 136 -10.42 8.79 2.92
CA GLY A 136 -11.07 9.96 2.33
C GLY A 136 -10.66 10.23 0.86
N ASN A 137 -10.78 11.49 0.46
CA ASN A 137 -10.46 11.94 -0.91
C ASN A 137 -9.06 12.55 -1.05
N TYR A 138 -8.20 12.46 -0.03
CA TYR A 138 -6.91 13.15 -0.03
C TYR A 138 -6.07 12.83 -1.27
N ARG A 139 -5.92 11.53 -1.59
CA ARG A 139 -5.14 11.09 -2.76
C ARG A 139 -5.74 11.60 -4.08
N VAL A 140 -7.05 11.45 -4.27
CA VAL A 140 -7.74 11.94 -5.49
C VAL A 140 -7.54 13.45 -5.64
N PHE A 141 -7.68 14.20 -4.56
CA PHE A 141 -7.47 15.65 -4.55
C PHE A 141 -6.03 16.02 -4.93
N GLN A 142 -5.03 15.41 -4.30
CA GLN A 142 -3.62 15.70 -4.56
C GLN A 142 -3.24 15.35 -6.01
N GLN A 143 -3.69 14.19 -6.49
CA GLN A 143 -3.42 13.73 -7.85
C GLN A 143 -4.06 14.68 -8.89
N THR A 144 -5.33 15.02 -8.72
CA THR A 144 -6.04 15.95 -9.62
C THR A 144 -5.38 17.32 -9.62
N ARG A 145 -4.97 17.82 -8.45
CA ARG A 145 -4.26 19.10 -8.34
C ARG A 145 -2.91 19.08 -9.04
N ALA A 146 -2.11 18.03 -8.86
CA ALA A 146 -0.85 17.88 -9.55
C ALA A 146 -1.05 17.85 -11.08
N CYS A 147 -2.02 17.06 -11.56
CA CYS A 147 -2.31 16.92 -12.98
C CYS A 147 -2.91 18.18 -13.62
N SER A 148 -3.51 19.08 -12.85
CA SER A 148 -3.96 20.38 -13.38
C SER A 148 -2.81 21.29 -13.83
N MET A 149 -1.59 21.03 -13.35
CA MET A 149 -0.37 21.79 -13.68
C MET A 149 0.63 20.99 -14.51
N TRP A 150 0.44 19.68 -14.63
CA TRP A 150 1.36 18.79 -15.35
C TRP A 150 0.96 18.67 -16.83
N PRO A 151 1.94 18.71 -17.77
CA PRO A 151 1.64 18.49 -19.18
C PRO A 151 1.00 17.11 -19.41
N GLN A 152 -0.13 17.10 -20.10
CA GLN A 152 -0.85 15.86 -20.40
C GLN A 152 -0.46 15.33 -21.77
N GLY A 153 -0.09 14.03 -21.81
CA GLY A 153 0.11 13.28 -23.03
C GLY A 153 -1.22 12.98 -23.74
N LYS A 154 -1.15 12.62 -25.02
CA LYS A 154 -2.29 12.09 -25.77
C LYS A 154 -2.29 10.58 -25.66
N ILE A 155 -3.44 10.00 -25.36
CA ILE A 155 -3.65 8.56 -25.36
C ILE A 155 -4.60 8.18 -26.51
N PRO A 156 -4.58 6.94 -27.02
CA PRO A 156 -5.54 6.44 -28.00
C PRO A 156 -6.97 6.51 -27.46
N THR A 157 -7.94 6.68 -28.35
CA THR A 157 -9.36 6.78 -27.96
C THR A 157 -9.92 5.47 -27.41
N ASP A 158 -9.32 4.35 -27.77
CA ASP A 158 -9.65 2.99 -27.35
C ASP A 158 -8.76 2.50 -26.17
N PHE A 159 -8.00 3.41 -25.55
CA PHE A 159 -7.07 3.07 -24.47
C PHE A 159 -7.73 2.30 -23.31
N ARG A 160 -9.00 2.57 -23.02
CA ARG A 160 -9.76 1.94 -21.93
C ARG A 160 -10.49 0.66 -22.34
N GLU A 161 -10.45 0.30 -23.62
CA GLU A 161 -11.09 -0.94 -24.07
C GLU A 161 -10.30 -2.16 -23.56
N PRO A 162 -10.97 -3.19 -23.05
CA PRO A 162 -10.28 -4.38 -22.60
C PRO A 162 -9.53 -5.09 -23.72
N VAL A 163 -8.29 -5.45 -23.45
CA VAL A 163 -7.46 -6.19 -24.41
C VAL A 163 -7.77 -7.68 -24.33
N SER A 164 -8.16 -8.27 -25.47
CA SER A 164 -8.34 -9.71 -25.61
C SER A 164 -7.17 -10.32 -26.37
N SER A 165 -6.59 -11.41 -25.86
CA SER A 165 -5.46 -12.09 -26.48
C SER A 165 -5.44 -13.58 -26.12
N ASN A 166 -4.96 -14.40 -27.07
CA ASN A 166 -4.68 -15.82 -26.84
C ASN A 166 -3.24 -16.09 -26.36
N ILE A 167 -2.44 -15.04 -26.17
CA ILE A 167 -1.09 -15.17 -25.62
C ILE A 167 -1.21 -15.70 -24.18
N PRO A 168 -0.37 -16.67 -23.75
CA PRO A 168 -0.32 -17.08 -22.35
C PRO A 168 0.05 -15.89 -21.44
N VAL A 169 -0.70 -15.72 -20.35
CA VAL A 169 -0.49 -14.63 -19.40
C VAL A 169 -0.52 -15.19 -17.97
N LEU A 170 0.48 -14.85 -17.19
CA LEU A 170 0.52 -15.13 -15.75
C LEU A 170 0.22 -13.84 -14.98
N ILE A 171 -0.80 -13.88 -14.14
CA ILE A 171 -1.27 -12.73 -13.34
C ILE A 171 -1.06 -13.08 -11.87
N PHE A 172 -0.34 -12.21 -11.13
CA PHE A 172 -0.23 -12.31 -9.68
C PHE A 172 -1.01 -11.18 -9.00
N SER A 173 -1.65 -11.49 -7.89
CA SER A 173 -2.26 -10.51 -6.99
C SER A 173 -1.98 -10.87 -5.55
N GLY A 174 -1.66 -9.88 -4.73
CA GLY A 174 -1.59 -10.04 -3.29
C GLY A 174 -2.99 -9.98 -2.67
N ASN A 175 -3.31 -10.88 -1.74
CA ASN A 175 -4.61 -10.85 -1.06
C ASN A 175 -4.79 -9.59 -0.17
N MET A 176 -3.68 -8.98 0.25
CA MET A 176 -3.65 -7.78 1.10
C MET A 176 -3.28 -6.51 0.32
N ASP A 177 -3.32 -6.55 -1.01
CA ASP A 177 -2.92 -5.42 -1.86
C ASP A 177 -3.88 -4.23 -1.71
N PRO A 178 -3.42 -3.06 -1.23
CA PRO A 178 -4.25 -1.88 -1.06
C PRO A 178 -4.44 -1.07 -2.35
N VAL A 179 -3.83 -1.48 -3.46
CA VAL A 179 -3.78 -0.73 -4.73
C VAL A 179 -4.51 -1.44 -5.83
N THR A 180 -4.07 -2.68 -6.12
CA THR A 180 -4.62 -3.55 -7.17
C THR A 180 -5.09 -4.87 -6.55
N PRO A 181 -6.20 -4.86 -5.80
CA PRO A 181 -6.71 -6.05 -5.13
C PRO A 181 -7.06 -7.16 -6.15
N PRO A 182 -7.19 -8.43 -5.70
CA PRO A 182 -7.37 -9.59 -6.58
C PRO A 182 -8.49 -9.46 -7.61
N GLN A 183 -9.55 -8.70 -7.28
CA GLN A 183 -10.68 -8.46 -8.19
C GLN A 183 -10.25 -7.80 -9.52
N ARG A 184 -9.17 -6.99 -9.51
CA ARG A 184 -8.63 -6.39 -10.73
C ARG A 184 -7.96 -7.43 -11.64
N GLY A 185 -7.22 -8.37 -11.04
CA GLY A 185 -6.66 -9.50 -11.76
C GLY A 185 -7.74 -10.42 -12.34
N GLU A 186 -8.82 -10.65 -11.59
CA GLU A 186 -9.99 -11.41 -12.04
C GLU A 186 -10.69 -10.74 -13.23
N GLU A 187 -10.85 -9.42 -13.20
CA GLU A 187 -11.42 -8.66 -14.33
C GLU A 187 -10.59 -8.84 -15.60
N VAL A 188 -9.27 -8.66 -15.51
CA VAL A 188 -8.35 -8.80 -16.65
C VAL A 188 -8.36 -10.24 -17.19
N ALA A 189 -8.36 -11.25 -16.32
CA ALA A 189 -8.36 -12.66 -16.70
C ALA A 189 -9.56 -13.07 -17.57
N ARG A 190 -10.71 -12.38 -17.46
CA ARG A 190 -11.91 -12.66 -18.28
C ARG A 190 -11.69 -12.43 -19.78
N TYR A 191 -10.76 -11.58 -20.15
CA TYR A 191 -10.43 -11.25 -21.54
C TYR A 191 -9.22 -12.03 -22.06
N LEU A 192 -8.58 -12.84 -21.22
CA LEU A 192 -7.35 -13.56 -21.50
C LEU A 192 -7.54 -15.07 -21.29
N PRO A 193 -8.10 -15.81 -22.27
CA PRO A 193 -8.52 -17.22 -22.10
C PRO A 193 -7.35 -18.17 -21.77
N ASN A 194 -6.12 -17.79 -22.09
CA ASN A 194 -4.90 -18.55 -21.77
C ASN A 194 -4.14 -17.95 -20.57
N SER A 195 -4.85 -17.21 -19.71
CA SER A 195 -4.25 -16.72 -18.48
C SER A 195 -4.37 -17.70 -17.31
N ARG A 196 -3.49 -17.52 -16.33
CA ARG A 196 -3.62 -18.06 -14.98
C ARG A 196 -3.48 -16.91 -13.99
N HIS A 197 -4.51 -16.69 -13.19
CA HIS A 197 -4.47 -15.74 -12.06
C HIS A 197 -4.13 -16.51 -10.78
N VAL A 198 -3.08 -16.05 -10.09
CA VAL A 198 -2.58 -16.61 -8.83
C VAL A 198 -2.71 -15.53 -7.76
N ILE A 199 -3.50 -15.81 -6.74
CA ILE A 199 -3.62 -14.94 -5.56
C ILE A 199 -2.62 -15.45 -4.54
N ILE A 200 -1.67 -14.61 -4.14
CA ILE A 200 -0.67 -14.95 -3.14
C ILE A 200 -1.24 -14.59 -1.77
N PRO A 201 -1.45 -15.58 -0.89
CA PRO A 201 -1.93 -15.33 0.46
C PRO A 201 -1.01 -14.38 1.20
N GLN A 202 -1.58 -13.44 1.97
CA GLN A 202 -0.82 -12.49 2.79
C GLN A 202 0.09 -11.49 2.06
N ALA A 203 0.25 -11.55 0.73
CA ALA A 203 1.02 -10.57 -0.02
C ALA A 203 0.33 -9.19 -0.05
N GLY A 204 1.13 -8.13 0.00
CA GLY A 204 0.72 -6.76 -0.30
C GLY A 204 0.72 -6.48 -1.81
N HIS A 205 1.23 -5.29 -2.21
CA HIS A 205 1.39 -4.93 -3.62
C HIS A 205 2.59 -5.65 -4.29
N GLY A 206 3.37 -6.34 -3.49
CA GLY A 206 4.46 -7.23 -3.85
C GLY A 206 4.59 -8.34 -2.82
N VAL A 207 5.68 -9.10 -2.89
CA VAL A 207 5.99 -10.21 -1.98
C VAL A 207 7.03 -9.83 -0.91
N GLU A 208 7.41 -8.57 -0.85
CA GLU A 208 8.40 -8.06 0.08
C GLU A 208 7.96 -8.28 1.53
N GLY A 209 8.88 -8.84 2.31
CA GLY A 209 8.63 -9.19 3.71
C GLY A 209 7.92 -10.53 3.92
N LEU A 210 7.56 -11.27 2.87
CA LEU A 210 7.15 -12.66 3.00
C LEU A 210 8.36 -13.60 3.03
N THR A 211 8.20 -14.76 3.65
CA THR A 211 9.19 -15.84 3.54
C THR A 211 9.18 -16.44 2.13
N GLU A 212 10.29 -17.03 1.68
CA GLU A 212 10.44 -17.69 0.38
C GLU A 212 10.02 -16.79 -0.83
N PRO A 213 10.39 -15.48 -0.90
CA PRO A 213 9.96 -14.61 -2.00
C PRO A 213 10.41 -15.11 -3.38
N GLU A 214 11.50 -15.88 -3.46
CA GLU A 214 12.02 -16.55 -4.65
C GLU A 214 11.06 -17.60 -5.24
N CYS A 215 9.99 -17.94 -4.53
CA CYS A 215 8.91 -18.77 -5.04
C CYS A 215 8.29 -18.14 -6.31
N VAL A 216 8.02 -16.84 -6.27
CA VAL A 216 7.43 -16.12 -7.40
C VAL A 216 8.40 -16.07 -8.58
N ASP A 217 9.68 -15.81 -8.33
CA ASP A 217 10.71 -15.79 -9.37
C ASP A 217 10.82 -17.14 -10.09
N ARG A 218 10.78 -18.25 -9.34
CA ARG A 218 10.78 -19.61 -9.93
C ARG A 218 9.59 -19.84 -10.84
N ILE A 219 8.40 -19.45 -10.41
CA ILE A 219 7.18 -19.60 -11.21
C ILE A 219 7.27 -18.77 -12.49
N ILE A 220 7.78 -17.53 -12.39
CA ILE A 220 7.98 -16.65 -13.56
C ILE A 220 8.98 -17.28 -14.53
N MET A 221 10.12 -17.78 -14.04
CA MET A 221 11.12 -18.43 -14.89
C MET A 221 10.57 -19.67 -15.59
N GLU A 222 9.86 -20.53 -14.86
CA GLU A 222 9.22 -21.71 -15.41
C GLU A 222 8.15 -21.35 -16.47
N PHE A 223 7.37 -20.30 -16.22
CA PHE A 223 6.41 -19.75 -17.18
C PHE A 223 7.10 -19.28 -18.46
N MET A 224 8.21 -18.55 -18.35
CA MET A 224 8.96 -18.06 -19.50
C MET A 224 9.57 -19.20 -20.32
N GLU A 225 10.04 -20.26 -19.67
CA GLU A 225 10.60 -21.45 -20.33
C GLU A 225 9.54 -22.29 -21.06
N LYS A 226 8.37 -22.47 -20.42
CA LYS A 226 7.31 -23.33 -20.96
C LYS A 226 6.36 -22.61 -21.93
N GLY A 227 6.21 -21.29 -21.79
CA GLY A 227 5.19 -20.53 -22.52
C GLY A 227 3.75 -20.97 -22.21
N ASP A 228 3.52 -21.55 -21.03
CA ASP A 228 2.21 -22.06 -20.59
C ASP A 228 1.97 -21.65 -19.13
N ALA A 229 0.94 -20.86 -18.89
CA ALA A 229 0.57 -20.40 -17.57
C ALA A 229 -0.27 -21.39 -16.75
N LYS A 230 -0.79 -22.47 -17.38
CA LYS A 230 -1.76 -23.36 -16.74
C LYS A 230 -1.12 -24.56 -16.05
N ASN A 231 0.03 -25.03 -16.57
CA ASN A 231 0.71 -26.25 -16.11
C ASN A 231 1.98 -25.94 -15.30
N LEU A 232 1.87 -25.04 -14.33
CA LEU A 232 2.94 -24.65 -13.40
C LEU A 232 2.61 -25.12 -11.98
N ASP A 233 3.64 -25.31 -11.16
CA ASP A 233 3.48 -25.62 -9.74
C ASP A 233 3.43 -24.32 -8.91
N PHE A 234 2.27 -24.05 -8.34
CA PHE A 234 2.02 -22.89 -7.47
C PHE A 234 2.05 -23.23 -5.97
N SER A 235 2.38 -24.47 -5.60
CA SER A 235 2.26 -24.92 -4.20
C SER A 235 3.13 -24.13 -3.20
N CYS A 236 4.19 -23.48 -3.67
CA CYS A 236 5.06 -22.69 -2.81
C CYS A 236 4.40 -21.39 -2.32
N VAL A 237 3.41 -20.82 -3.01
CA VAL A 237 2.78 -19.57 -2.57
C VAL A 237 2.00 -19.74 -1.26
N GLU A 238 1.52 -20.95 -0.98
CA GLU A 238 0.79 -21.27 0.25
C GLU A 238 1.70 -21.32 1.51
N ARG A 239 3.02 -21.41 1.31
CA ARG A 239 4.01 -21.44 2.40
C ARG A 239 4.60 -20.07 2.71
N MET A 240 4.30 -19.07 1.88
CA MET A 240 4.77 -17.71 2.09
C MET A 240 4.01 -17.08 3.27
N VAL A 241 4.74 -16.75 4.33
CA VAL A 241 4.17 -16.18 5.55
C VAL A 241 4.74 -14.79 5.83
N PRO A 242 3.93 -13.86 6.37
CA PRO A 242 4.39 -12.53 6.73
C PRO A 242 5.24 -12.56 8.02
N PRO A 243 6.03 -11.50 8.29
CA PRO A 243 6.67 -11.33 9.58
C PRO A 243 5.61 -11.14 10.69
N PRO A 244 5.95 -11.45 11.94
CA PRO A 244 5.08 -11.15 13.08
C PRO A 244 4.84 -9.64 13.20
N PHE A 245 3.74 -9.27 13.81
CA PHE A 245 3.48 -7.86 14.14
C PHE A 245 4.51 -7.34 15.15
N VAL A 246 4.93 -6.11 14.94
CA VAL A 246 5.80 -5.39 15.88
C VAL A 246 4.94 -4.85 17.03
N THR A 247 5.16 -5.34 18.24
CA THR A 247 4.36 -4.97 19.41
C THR A 247 5.03 -3.98 20.35
N GLU A 248 6.36 -3.80 20.22
CA GLU A 248 7.14 -2.87 21.03
C GLU A 248 7.92 -1.92 20.12
N ALA A 249 8.04 -0.65 20.52
CA ALA A 249 8.95 0.27 19.88
C ALA A 249 10.38 -0.17 20.21
N GLY A 250 11.02 -0.91 19.33
CA GLY A 250 12.42 -1.29 19.49
C GLY A 250 13.29 -0.04 19.61
N ASP A 251 14.11 0.05 20.64
CA ASP A 251 15.25 0.95 20.66
C ASP A 251 16.16 0.49 19.49
N GLN A 252 16.09 1.19 18.35
CA GLN A 252 17.14 1.02 17.36
C GLN A 252 18.42 1.53 18.03
N LYS A 253 19.25 0.58 18.50
CA LYS A 253 20.65 0.88 18.74
C LYS A 253 21.19 1.42 17.42
N SER A 254 21.59 2.69 17.42
CA SER A 254 22.43 3.27 16.39
C SER A 254 23.60 2.30 16.18
N ASP A 255 23.58 1.55 15.08
CA ASP A 255 24.80 0.90 14.61
C ASP A 255 25.78 2.02 14.23
N GLU A 256 26.78 2.19 15.09
CA GLU A 256 27.95 3.04 14.90
C GLU A 256 28.83 2.53 13.74
#